data_98c6433d3cdfc1725ab36be22b55cfaa
#
_entry.id   98c6433d3cdfc1725ab36be22b55cfaa
#
_cell.length_a   1.000
_cell.length_b   1.000
_cell.length_c   1.000
_cell.angle_alpha   90.00
_cell.angle_beta   90.00
_cell.angle_gamma   90.00
#
_symmetry.space_group_name_H-M   'P 1'
#
loop_
_entity.id
_entity.type
_entity.pdbx_description
1 polymer ?
#
loop_
_entity_poly.entity_id
_entity_poly.type
_entity_poly.pdbx_seq_one_letter_code
_entity_poly.pdbx_strand_id
1 'polypeptide(L)'
;MFDKDVLAVYEILKDRYALTLTNSTAVDDGFTIDCPIIVAKAHGLILWLYSDGDVFVLDVMDEGHTKGTHWHPDDVESAVENIAEFMDGKSDYHLTRF
;
A
#
# COMPACT_ATOMS: atom_id res chain seq x y z
N MET A 1 -7.04 -7.39 9.78
CA MET A 1 -7.53 -7.51 8.40
C MET A 1 -6.92 -8.73 7.76
N PHE A 2 -7.66 -9.39 6.91
CA PHE A 2 -7.19 -10.62 6.28
C PHE A 2 -6.84 -10.38 4.81
N ASP A 3 -6.16 -11.34 4.20
CA ASP A 3 -5.78 -11.26 2.79
C ASP A 3 -6.97 -11.00 1.88
N LYS A 4 -8.14 -11.57 2.19
CA LYS A 4 -9.36 -11.33 1.43
C LYS A 4 -9.78 -9.86 1.42
N ASP A 5 -9.45 -9.11 2.47
CA ASP A 5 -9.77 -7.69 2.55
C ASP A 5 -8.85 -6.88 1.64
N VAL A 6 -7.58 -7.27 1.52
CA VAL A 6 -6.64 -6.67 0.57
C VAL A 6 -7.15 -6.91 -0.86
N LEU A 7 -7.59 -8.14 -1.16
CA LEU A 7 -8.14 -8.47 -2.46
C LEU A 7 -9.42 -7.68 -2.75
N ALA A 8 -10.26 -7.43 -1.75
CA ALA A 8 -11.46 -6.62 -1.90
C ALA A 8 -11.11 -5.17 -2.27
N VAL A 9 -10.10 -4.59 -1.65
CA VAL A 9 -9.61 -3.25 -1.98
C VAL A 9 -9.15 -3.21 -3.46
N TYR A 10 -8.38 -4.21 -3.87
CA TYR A 10 -7.90 -4.32 -5.26
C TYR A 10 -9.08 -4.38 -6.24
N GLU A 11 -10.06 -5.23 -5.98
CA GLU A 11 -11.22 -5.39 -6.86
C GLU A 11 -12.02 -4.10 -7.02
N ILE A 12 -12.12 -3.29 -5.99
CA ILE A 12 -12.83 -2.01 -6.03
C ILE A 12 -12.06 -1.00 -6.91
N LEU A 13 -10.74 -1.00 -6.88
CA LEU A 13 -9.93 0.06 -7.47
C LEU A 13 -9.30 -0.30 -8.82
N LYS A 14 -9.19 -1.57 -9.17
CA LYS A 14 -8.44 -2.03 -10.35
C LYS A 14 -8.93 -1.42 -11.67
N ASP A 15 -10.22 -1.12 -11.78
CA ASP A 15 -10.80 -0.55 -12.99
C ASP A 15 -10.65 0.97 -13.07
N ARG A 16 -10.25 1.61 -11.97
CA ARG A 16 -10.08 3.06 -11.88
C ARG A 16 -8.63 3.49 -11.97
N TYR A 17 -7.72 2.66 -11.48
CA TYR A 17 -6.30 2.99 -11.36
C TYR A 17 -5.43 1.82 -11.80
N ALA A 18 -4.24 2.14 -12.30
CA ALA A 18 -3.24 1.14 -12.68
C ALA A 18 -2.52 0.64 -11.41
N LEU A 19 -3.06 -0.40 -10.80
CA LEU A 19 -2.49 -1.04 -9.62
C LEU A 19 -1.89 -2.39 -9.99
N THR A 20 -0.86 -2.80 -9.25
CA THR A 20 -0.28 -4.12 -9.38
C THR A 20 -0.61 -4.93 -8.14
N LEU A 21 -1.07 -6.17 -8.34
CA LEU A 21 -1.27 -7.12 -7.25
C LEU A 21 -0.16 -8.17 -7.34
N THR A 22 0.59 -8.33 -6.26
CA THR A 22 1.64 -9.37 -6.16
C THR A 22 1.41 -10.17 -4.89
N ASN A 23 1.93 -11.40 -4.84
CA ASN A 23 1.72 -12.28 -3.69
C ASN A 23 2.89 -12.31 -2.72
N SER A 24 4.03 -11.74 -3.10
CA SER A 24 5.16 -11.67 -2.19
C SER A 24 6.13 -10.59 -2.62
N THR A 25 6.83 -10.04 -1.65
CA THR A 25 7.94 -9.14 -1.91
C THR A 25 9.03 -9.37 -0.88
N ALA A 26 10.27 -9.24 -1.32
CA ALA A 26 11.41 -9.27 -0.41
C ALA A 26 11.58 -7.89 0.20
N VAL A 27 11.80 -7.85 1.50
CA VAL A 27 12.16 -6.63 2.20
C VAL A 27 13.62 -6.67 2.63
N ASP A 28 14.20 -5.52 2.94
CA ASP A 28 15.66 -5.34 3.07
C ASP A 28 16.35 -6.23 4.11
N ASP A 29 15.66 -6.69 5.11
CA ASP A 29 16.24 -7.50 6.18
C ASP A 29 16.17 -9.02 5.92
N GLY A 30 15.95 -9.42 4.68
CA GLY A 30 15.81 -10.83 4.33
C GLY A 30 14.45 -11.40 4.66
N PHE A 31 13.52 -10.59 5.13
CA PHE A 31 12.14 -11.01 5.30
C PHE A 31 11.45 -11.06 3.96
N THR A 32 10.57 -12.03 3.82
CA THR A 32 9.67 -12.08 2.67
C THR A 32 8.25 -11.90 3.20
N ILE A 33 7.55 -10.93 2.62
CA ILE A 33 6.12 -10.79 2.88
C ILE A 33 5.43 -11.77 1.93
N ASP A 34 4.81 -12.81 2.48
CA ASP A 34 4.17 -13.87 1.70
C ASP A 34 2.65 -13.74 1.83
N CYS A 35 2.14 -12.67 1.23
CA CYS A 35 0.70 -12.36 1.24
C CYS A 35 0.39 -11.44 0.05
N PRO A 36 -0.89 -11.27 -0.30
CA PRO A 36 -1.26 -10.31 -1.35
C PRO A 36 -0.85 -8.90 -0.98
N ILE A 37 -0.19 -8.21 -1.92
CA ILE A 37 0.25 -6.84 -1.75
C ILE A 37 -0.23 -6.04 -2.95
N ILE A 38 -0.91 -4.92 -2.69
CA ILE A 38 -1.23 -3.95 -3.73
C ILE A 38 -0.06 -2.97 -3.83
N VAL A 39 0.47 -2.81 -5.03
CA VAL A 39 1.54 -1.86 -5.33
C VAL A 39 1.00 -0.77 -6.24
N ALA A 40 1.15 0.47 -5.84
CA ALA A 40 0.76 1.63 -6.63
C ALA A 40 1.96 2.57 -6.75
N LYS A 41 2.14 3.16 -7.93
CA LYS A 41 3.20 4.12 -8.18
C LYS A 41 2.61 5.37 -8.78
N ALA A 42 2.83 6.51 -8.14
CA ALA A 42 2.36 7.81 -8.62
C ALA A 42 3.17 8.92 -7.97
N HIS A 43 3.35 10.03 -8.68
CA HIS A 43 3.95 11.25 -8.13
C HIS A 43 5.36 11.06 -7.53
N GLY A 44 6.15 10.12 -8.10
CA GLY A 44 7.49 9.83 -7.59
C GLY A 44 7.49 8.99 -6.31
N LEU A 45 6.35 8.45 -5.93
CA LEU A 45 6.19 7.67 -4.70
C LEU A 45 5.68 6.27 -5.01
N ILE A 46 5.93 5.35 -4.08
CA ILE A 46 5.44 3.98 -4.14
C ILE A 46 4.57 3.73 -2.91
N LEU A 47 3.42 3.13 -3.14
CA LEU A 47 2.50 2.73 -2.07
C LEU A 47 2.37 1.21 -2.07
N TRP A 48 2.45 0.61 -0.88
CA TRP A 48 2.16 -0.79 -0.65
C TRP A 48 1.00 -0.93 0.34
N LEU A 49 0.04 -1.77 0.03
CA LEU A 49 -1.02 -2.15 0.97
C LEU A 49 -1.02 -3.66 1.13
N TYR A 50 -0.93 -4.13 2.37
CA TYR A 50 -1.03 -5.55 2.70
C TYR A 50 -1.64 -5.70 4.10
N SER A 51 -1.89 -6.94 4.52
CA SER A 51 -2.37 -7.22 5.86
C SER A 51 -1.24 -7.86 6.69
N ASP A 52 -1.14 -7.47 7.94
CA ASP A 52 -0.24 -8.07 8.92
C ASP A 52 -1.08 -8.54 10.10
N GLY A 53 -1.38 -9.84 10.12
CA GLY A 53 -2.33 -10.39 11.07
C GLY A 53 -3.74 -9.85 10.82
N ASP A 54 -4.28 -9.12 11.77
CA ASP A 54 -5.62 -8.57 11.70
C ASP A 54 -5.66 -7.06 11.40
N VAL A 55 -4.55 -6.48 10.97
CA VAL A 55 -4.47 -5.06 10.63
C VAL A 55 -4.00 -4.86 9.19
N PHE A 56 -4.51 -3.81 8.55
CA PHE A 56 -3.93 -3.33 7.30
C PHE A 56 -2.63 -2.58 7.60
N VAL A 57 -1.66 -2.72 6.70
CA VAL A 57 -0.46 -1.88 6.69
C VAL A 57 -0.41 -1.17 5.35
N LEU A 58 -0.32 0.14 5.38
CA LEU A 58 -0.17 0.96 4.19
C LEU A 58 1.12 1.75 4.31
N ASP A 59 2.07 1.47 3.41
CA ASP A 59 3.36 2.13 3.36
C ASP A 59 3.42 3.05 2.15
N VAL A 60 3.91 4.27 2.34
CA VAL A 60 4.24 5.17 1.24
C VAL A 60 5.71 5.55 1.38
N MET A 61 6.46 5.39 0.30
CA MET A 61 7.90 5.64 0.31
C MET A 61 8.34 6.31 -1.00
N ASP A 62 9.52 6.91 -0.99
CA ASP A 62 10.12 7.43 -2.21
C ASP A 62 10.65 6.27 -3.07
N GLU A 63 10.88 6.53 -4.36
CA GLU A 63 11.32 5.49 -5.28
C GLU A 63 12.69 4.90 -4.91
N GLY A 64 13.53 5.67 -4.21
CA GLY A 64 14.83 5.19 -3.75
C GLY A 64 14.78 4.38 -2.47
N HIS A 65 13.61 4.24 -1.85
CA HIS A 65 13.41 3.55 -0.57
C HIS A 65 14.27 4.12 0.56
N THR A 66 14.53 5.44 0.54
CA THR A 66 15.36 6.10 1.55
C THR A 66 14.54 6.70 2.68
N LYS A 67 13.28 6.99 2.44
CA LYS A 67 12.37 7.56 3.44
C LYS A 67 10.94 7.14 3.13
N GLY A 68 10.12 7.12 4.15
CA GLY A 68 8.73 6.72 4.01
C GLY A 68 7.90 7.04 5.23
N THR A 69 6.64 6.66 5.15
CA THR A 69 5.69 6.71 6.25
C THR A 69 4.76 5.52 6.14
N HIS A 70 4.12 5.16 7.24
CA HIS A 70 3.14 4.09 7.23
C HIS A 70 2.03 4.36 8.23
N TRP A 71 0.88 3.76 7.98
CA TRP A 71 -0.25 3.78 8.91
C TRP A 71 -1.13 2.56 8.67
N HIS A 72 -2.15 2.43 9.50
CA HIS A 72 -3.02 1.26 9.52
C HIS A 72 -4.45 1.70 9.22
N PRO A 73 -4.91 1.63 7.95
CA PRO A 73 -6.31 1.87 7.64
C PRO A 73 -7.21 0.94 8.47
N ASP A 74 -8.31 1.46 8.97
CA ASP A 74 -9.18 0.71 9.89
C ASP A 74 -10.01 -0.37 9.21
N ASP A 75 -10.34 -0.17 7.93
CA ASP A 75 -11.22 -1.06 7.18
C ASP A 75 -10.96 -0.95 5.68
N VAL A 76 -11.69 -1.76 4.90
CA VAL A 76 -11.60 -1.77 3.44
C VAL A 76 -11.91 -0.38 2.88
N GLU A 77 -12.96 0.27 3.37
CA GLU A 77 -13.38 1.58 2.88
C GLU A 77 -12.28 2.64 3.09
N SER A 78 -11.67 2.65 4.27
CA SER A 78 -10.56 3.57 4.56
C SER A 78 -9.35 3.31 3.68
N ALA A 79 -9.02 2.05 3.44
CA ALA A 79 -7.91 1.67 2.57
C ALA A 79 -8.18 2.10 1.12
N VAL A 80 -9.40 1.90 0.63
CA VAL A 80 -9.80 2.33 -0.71
C VAL A 80 -9.65 3.85 -0.85
N GLU A 81 -10.15 4.60 0.12
CA GLU A 81 -10.06 6.06 0.13
C GLU A 81 -8.60 6.53 0.14
N ASN A 82 -7.75 5.92 0.97
CA ASN A 82 -6.34 6.29 1.07
C ASN A 82 -5.60 6.06 -0.26
N ILE A 83 -5.85 4.94 -0.91
CA ILE A 83 -5.21 4.64 -2.20
C ILE A 83 -5.71 5.61 -3.28
N ALA A 84 -7.01 5.88 -3.31
CA ALA A 84 -7.58 6.83 -4.27
C ALA A 84 -6.97 8.23 -4.09
N GLU A 85 -6.84 8.70 -2.86
CA GLU A 85 -6.22 9.99 -2.58
C GLU A 85 -4.75 10.02 -3.02
N PHE A 86 -4.02 8.92 -2.79
CA PHE A 86 -2.65 8.77 -3.25
C PHE A 86 -2.55 8.88 -4.78
N MET A 87 -3.37 8.13 -5.50
CA MET A 87 -3.36 8.10 -6.96
C MET A 87 -3.79 9.44 -7.57
N ASP A 88 -4.72 10.13 -6.92
CA ASP A 88 -5.21 11.44 -7.38
C ASP A 88 -4.31 12.60 -6.98
N GLY A 89 -3.26 12.34 -6.19
CA GLY A 89 -2.32 13.37 -5.74
C GLY A 89 -2.93 14.36 -4.75
N LYS A 90 -3.93 13.94 -3.99
CA LYS A 90 -4.65 14.81 -3.07
C LYS A 90 -4.09 14.84 -1.65
N SER A 91 -3.15 13.95 -1.34
CA SER A 91 -2.56 13.88 -0.01
C SER A 91 -1.10 14.30 -0.04
N ASP A 92 -0.70 15.07 0.97
CA ASP A 92 0.70 15.39 1.23
C ASP A 92 1.24 14.41 2.26
N TYR A 93 2.32 13.71 1.93
CA TYR A 93 2.92 12.73 2.82
C TYR A 93 4.19 13.28 3.44
N HIS A 94 4.27 13.17 4.75
CA HIS A 94 5.46 13.58 5.50
C HIS A 94 6.37 12.36 5.66
N LEU A 95 7.33 12.22 4.74
CA LEU A 95 8.24 11.08 4.73
C LEU A 95 9.40 11.29 5.68
N THR A 96 9.69 10.29 6.49
CA THR A 96 10.80 10.30 7.44
C THR A 96 11.87 9.34 6.95
N ARG A 97 13.14 9.67 7.11
CA ARG A 97 14.25 8.79 6.76
C ARG A 97 14.21 7.49 7.54
N PHE A 98 14.46 6.42 6.83
CA PHE A 98 14.61 5.10 7.43
C PHE A 98 15.87 5.00 8.29
#